data_2882b284800ebacc4bcc8ed4c860b661
#
_entry.id   2882b284800ebacc4bcc8ed4c860b661
#
_cell.length_a   1.000
_cell.length_b   1.000
_cell.length_c   1.000
_cell.angle_alpha   90.00
_cell.angle_beta   90.00
_cell.angle_gamma   90.00
#
_symmetry.space_group_name_H-M   'P 1'
#
loop_
_entity.id
_entity.type
_entity.pdbx_description
1 polymer ?
#
loop_
_entity_poly.entity_id
_entity_poly.type
_entity_poly.pdbx_seq_one_letter_code
_entity_poly.pdbx_strand_id
1 'polypeptide(L)' 'MMHYPEAVEALIAALKQLPGIGRRGAERLALSLLEWEPEKLEFLGRLLGTLPCLLYTSDAADEL' A
#
# COMPACT_ATOMS: atom_id res chain seq x y z
N MET A 1 -2.01 -25.13 5.88
CA MET A 1 -1.66 -23.84 6.45
C MET A 1 -0.81 -23.03 5.50
N MET A 2 -1.28 -21.86 5.18
CA MET A 2 -0.59 -21.03 4.22
C MET A 2 0.36 -20.07 4.92
N HIS A 3 1.59 -20.10 4.45
CA HIS A 3 2.58 -19.15 4.93
C HIS A 3 3.02 -18.27 3.78
N TYR A 4 3.02 -16.99 4.04
CA TYR A 4 3.50 -16.04 3.05
C TYR A 4 4.88 -15.58 3.44
N PRO A 5 5.68 -15.18 2.44
CA PRO A 5 6.94 -14.54 2.78
C PRO A 5 6.71 -13.36 3.72
N GLU A 6 7.76 -13.04 4.46
CA GLU A 6 7.65 -12.00 5.45
C GLU A 6 7.16 -10.68 4.84
N ALA A 7 7.65 -10.38 3.64
CA ALA A 7 7.24 -9.14 3.00
C ALA A 7 5.75 -9.13 2.71
N VAL A 8 5.21 -10.27 2.29
CA VAL A 8 3.79 -10.36 1.99
C VAL A 8 2.97 -10.25 3.26
N GLU A 9 3.44 -10.89 4.33
CA GLU A 9 2.73 -10.80 5.60
C GLU A 9 2.72 -9.35 6.09
N ALA A 10 3.81 -8.65 5.92
CA ALA A 10 3.87 -7.25 6.32
C ALA A 10 2.89 -6.43 5.50
N LEU A 11 2.79 -6.72 4.22
CA LEU A 11 1.86 -6.01 3.35
C LEU A 11 0.42 -6.27 3.78
N ILE A 12 0.11 -7.52 4.08
CA ILE A 12 -1.23 -7.86 4.54
C ILE A 12 -1.55 -7.11 5.82
N ALA A 13 -0.61 -7.07 6.74
CA ALA A 13 -0.82 -6.39 8.00
C ALA A 13 -1.06 -4.91 7.79
N ALA A 14 -0.33 -4.31 6.86
CA ALA A 14 -0.51 -2.90 6.56
C ALA A 14 -1.88 -2.64 5.95
N LEU A 15 -2.30 -3.50 5.03
CA LEU A 15 -3.58 -3.32 4.37
C LEU A 15 -4.75 -3.48 5.34
N LYS A 16 -4.56 -4.29 6.37
CA LYS A 16 -5.61 -4.49 7.35
C LYS A 16 -5.88 -3.23 8.16
N GLN A 17 -4.98 -2.30 8.15
CA GLN A 17 -5.17 -1.05 8.89
C GLN A 17 -6.14 -0.12 8.18
N LEU A 18 -6.43 -0.41 6.93
CA LEU A 18 -7.36 0.43 6.19
C LEU A 18 -8.79 0.12 6.62
N PRO A 19 -9.62 1.17 6.73
CA PRO A 19 -11.01 0.93 7.15
C PRO A 19 -11.75 0.07 6.14
N GLY A 20 -12.51 -0.87 6.66
CA GLY A 20 -13.30 -1.72 5.80
C GLY A 20 -12.55 -2.90 5.23
N ILE A 21 -11.27 -3.04 5.52
CA ILE A 21 -10.49 -4.14 4.99
C ILE A 21 -10.13 -5.11 6.11
N GLY A 22 -10.67 -6.32 6.01
CA GLY A 22 -10.32 -7.36 6.95
C GLY A 22 -9.18 -8.22 6.40
N ARG A 23 -8.89 -9.31 7.11
CA ARG A 23 -7.78 -10.17 6.71
C ARG A 23 -7.96 -10.72 5.32
N ARG A 24 -9.16 -11.19 5.00
CA ARG A 24 -9.40 -11.77 3.70
C ARG A 24 -9.22 -10.75 2.59
N GLY A 25 -9.76 -9.56 2.80
CA GLY A 25 -9.59 -8.52 1.81
C GLY A 25 -8.15 -8.15 1.63
N ALA A 26 -7.42 -8.07 2.75
CA ALA A 26 -6.01 -7.73 2.68
C ALA A 26 -5.22 -8.80 1.93
N GLU A 27 -5.54 -10.06 2.19
CA GLU A 27 -4.86 -11.15 1.50
C GLU A 27 -5.13 -11.10 0.00
N ARG A 28 -6.37 -10.88 -0.36
CA ARG A 28 -6.71 -10.80 -1.78
C ARG A 28 -6.01 -9.65 -2.47
N LEU A 29 -5.95 -8.51 -1.79
CA LEU A 29 -5.27 -7.36 -2.35
C LEU A 29 -3.79 -7.63 -2.51
N ALA A 30 -3.18 -8.22 -1.48
CA ALA A 30 -1.75 -8.50 -1.53
C ALA A 30 -1.44 -9.46 -2.67
N LEU A 31 -2.24 -10.51 -2.81
CA LEU A 31 -2.00 -11.48 -3.88
C LEU A 31 -2.22 -10.85 -5.24
N SER A 32 -3.19 -9.98 -5.33
CA SER A 32 -3.44 -9.29 -6.59
C SER A 32 -2.26 -8.42 -6.97
N LEU A 33 -1.69 -7.72 -5.99
CA LEU A 33 -0.55 -6.86 -6.24
C LEU A 33 0.68 -7.65 -6.66
N LEU A 34 0.79 -8.87 -6.20
CA LEU A 34 1.93 -9.69 -6.58
C LEU A 34 1.96 -9.96 -8.08
N GLU A 35 0.81 -9.87 -8.73
CA GLU A 35 0.74 -10.12 -10.16
C GLU A 35 1.01 -8.86 -10.98
N TRP A 36 1.14 -7.74 -10.32
CA TRP A 36 1.44 -6.50 -11.01
C TRP A 36 2.89 -6.50 -11.48
N GLU A 37 3.15 -5.74 -12.53
CA GLU A 37 4.50 -5.56 -12.99
C GLU A 37 5.30 -4.75 -11.98
N PRO A 38 6.58 -5.05 -11.83
CA PRO A 38 7.39 -4.34 -10.85
C PRO A 38 7.35 -2.83 -11.00
N GLU A 39 7.32 -2.35 -12.23
CA GLU A 39 7.27 -0.91 -12.45
C GLU A 39 6.00 -0.31 -11.90
N LYS A 40 4.91 -1.03 -12.09
CA LYS A 40 3.62 -0.56 -11.61
C LYS A 40 3.58 -0.55 -10.10
N LEU A 41 4.16 -1.57 -9.49
CA LEU A 41 4.22 -1.64 -8.05
C LEU A 41 5.06 -0.50 -7.48
N GLU A 42 6.18 -0.22 -8.14
CA GLU A 42 7.02 0.88 -7.68
C GLU A 42 6.29 2.20 -7.77
N PHE A 43 5.57 2.39 -8.84
CA PHE A 43 4.82 3.63 -9.03
C PHE A 43 3.79 3.79 -7.93
N LEU A 44 3.05 2.72 -7.65
CA LEU A 44 2.05 2.77 -6.60
C LEU A 44 2.68 3.05 -5.25
N GLY A 45 3.80 2.39 -4.97
CA GLY A 45 4.48 2.61 -3.71
C GLY A 45 4.94 4.04 -3.56
N ARG A 46 5.40 4.63 -4.65
CA ARG A 46 5.84 6.00 -4.64
C ARG A 46 4.68 6.94 -4.36
N LEU A 47 3.55 6.68 -5.01
CA LEU A 47 2.37 7.50 -4.79
C LEU A 47 1.92 7.41 -3.33
N LEU A 48 1.90 6.20 -2.80
CA LEU A 48 1.51 6.02 -1.41
C LEU A 48 2.46 6.74 -0.48
N GLY A 49 3.74 6.74 -0.81
CA GLY A 49 4.72 7.37 0.03
C GLY A 49 4.63 8.88 0.04
N THR A 50 3.98 9.46 -0.97
CA THR A 50 3.85 10.91 -1.01
C THR A 50 2.61 11.41 -0.31
N LEU A 51 1.76 10.53 0.15
CA LEU A 51 0.54 10.96 0.82
C LEU A 51 0.81 11.83 2.05
N PRO A 52 1.76 11.48 2.90
CA PRO A 52 2.05 12.35 4.03
C PRO A 52 2.50 13.73 3.59
N CYS A 53 3.24 13.80 2.49
CA CYS A 53 3.68 15.08 1.97
C CYS A 53 2.50 15.92 1.55
N LEU A 54 1.51 15.29 0.94
CA LEU A 54 0.33 16.03 0.54
C LEU A 54 -0.41 16.59 1.73
N LEU A 55 -0.45 15.81 2.81
CA LEU A 55 -1.16 16.25 4.00
C LEU A 55 -0.42 17.38 4.72
N TYR A 56 0.88 17.23 4.83
CA TYR A 56 1.65 18.17 5.63
C TYR A 56 2.15 19.35 4.85
N THR A 57 2.35 19.16 3.58
CA THR A 57 2.92 20.22 2.76
C THR A 57 1.92 20.80 1.80
N SER A 58 0.66 20.47 1.99
CA SER A 58 -0.35 21.04 1.11
C SER A 58 -0.29 22.56 1.14
N ASP A 59 0.00 23.10 2.31
CA ASP A 59 0.13 24.54 2.41
C ASP A 59 1.25 25.04 1.55
N ALA A 60 2.39 24.38 1.68
CA ALA A 60 3.54 24.78 0.89
C ALA A 60 3.29 24.53 -0.59
N ALA A 61 2.63 23.44 -0.88
CA ALA A 61 2.34 23.10 -2.26
C ALA A 61 1.42 24.14 -2.88
N ASP A 62 0.53 24.66 -2.09
CA ASP A 62 -0.39 25.68 -2.59
C ASP A 62 0.36 26.90 -3.06
N GLU A 63 1.46 27.16 -2.43
CA GLU A 63 2.24 28.34 -2.79
C GLU A 63 2.87 28.20 -4.14
N LEU A 64 3.00 27.00 -4.59
CA LEU A 64 3.56 26.77 -5.90
C LEU A 64 2.55 27.11 -6.97
#